data_cdb627127c097550227f796068ecec53
#
_entry.id   cdb627127c097550227f796068ecec53
#
_cell.length_a   1.000
_cell.length_b   1.000
_cell.length_c   1.000
_cell.angle_alpha   90.00
_cell.angle_beta   90.00
_cell.angle_gamma   90.00
#
_symmetry.space_group_name_H-M   'P 1'
#
loop_
_entity.id
_entity.type
_entity.pdbx_description
1 polymer ?
#
loop_
_entity_poly.entity_id
_entity_poly.type
_entity_poly.pdbx_seq_one_letter_code
_entity_poly.pdbx_strand_id
1 'polypeptide(L)'
;MASLWDNVVNLSDQLPLYKQDGTPDTHTGGFLVFVLISLVVFAFNTYVNIRQHVRYSDKEVDQRLLDLVDKLPPIQKSKSNESPTTEAGDAAPEGAEGTDDDEGNEESISGNTKPTNASDDKNEEEEEQYATYKEKIVAKFPASQAYAKDKSRFGFVRSTWGLIQGLVFLFGGFSPFMWDLSGQWMRFVVPQDYCNDTVQACVFVSVTTAIDTIVSLPFAMYSTFVIEHRHGFNKTTLKTFVKDTVLGLLLQALFGLPIMALILIIIEQAGDYFFIYVSGAVMLITFFMMSIYPSFIAPCYNQFDALPDGSLKSKIESLAATQNFPLTKLFTIDGSKRSAHSNAYLYGFCNNKRIVLFDTLLRQCDECEIVAILGHEIGHWKMGHTVKNMVVSQLQIFLIFYSLSFFVGSQTMYHIFGFNDTPTFIGMSLFLECAFTPLNPLLQFFMSYMTRLYEFQADAYAAKLGHTEHLKVGLVKLQLENLGALAVDPLYSAYHYSHPPVVERLRALDEFEKKDA
;
A
#
# COMPACT_ATOMS: atom_id res chain seq x y z
N MET A 1 4.89 -38.05 9.70
CA MET A 1 3.96 -37.87 8.57
C MET A 1 2.75 -38.81 8.64
N ALA A 2 2.91 -40.10 8.91
CA ALA A 2 1.76 -41.00 9.07
C ALA A 2 0.81 -40.57 10.19
N SER A 3 1.31 -40.22 11.37
CA SER A 3 0.48 -39.74 12.49
C SER A 3 -0.24 -38.40 12.22
N LEU A 4 0.31 -37.56 11.37
CA LEU A 4 -0.34 -36.31 10.93
C LEU A 4 -1.49 -36.61 9.97
N TRP A 5 -1.31 -37.61 9.09
CA TRP A 5 -2.34 -38.05 8.15
C TRP A 5 -3.47 -38.77 8.87
N ASP A 6 -3.15 -39.59 9.85
CA ASP A 6 -4.15 -40.28 10.69
C ASP A 6 -4.97 -39.28 11.54
N ASN A 7 -4.36 -38.17 12.00
CA ASN A 7 -5.07 -37.09 12.67
C ASN A 7 -5.96 -36.28 11.69
N VAL A 8 -5.53 -36.05 10.45
CA VAL A 8 -6.35 -35.38 9.43
C VAL A 8 -7.53 -36.26 9.02
N VAL A 9 -7.34 -37.57 8.91
CA VAL A 9 -8.42 -38.55 8.63
C VAL A 9 -9.38 -38.62 9.81
N ASN A 10 -8.90 -38.64 11.05
CA ASN A 10 -9.77 -38.60 12.25
C ASN A 10 -10.53 -37.28 12.40
N LEU A 11 -10.01 -36.15 11.89
CA LEU A 11 -10.73 -34.87 11.87
C LEU A 11 -11.86 -34.86 10.82
N SER A 12 -11.69 -35.57 9.68
CA SER A 12 -12.77 -35.72 8.70
C SER A 12 -13.94 -36.53 9.26
N ASP A 13 -13.69 -37.45 10.18
CA ASP A 13 -14.72 -38.21 10.92
C ASP A 13 -15.40 -37.39 12.03
N GLN A 14 -14.78 -36.27 12.44
CA GLN A 14 -15.33 -35.34 13.43
C GLN A 14 -16.17 -34.19 12.83
N LEU A 15 -16.24 -34.08 11.49
CA LEU A 15 -17.18 -33.21 10.78
C LEU A 15 -18.36 -34.06 10.24
N PRO A 16 -19.28 -34.56 11.07
CA PRO A 16 -20.41 -35.31 10.57
C PRO A 16 -21.35 -34.33 9.85
N LEU A 17 -21.36 -34.37 8.52
CA LEU A 17 -22.36 -33.67 7.69
C LEU A 17 -23.78 -34.13 8.05
N TYR A 18 -23.91 -35.23 8.75
CA TYR A 18 -25.17 -35.80 9.21
C TYR A 18 -25.01 -36.41 10.60
N LYS A 19 -26.01 -36.28 11.46
CA LYS A 19 -26.11 -37.05 12.69
C LYS A 19 -26.22 -38.55 12.36
N GLN A 20 -25.90 -39.41 13.32
CA GLN A 20 -26.00 -40.86 13.14
C GLN A 20 -27.42 -41.34 12.75
N ASP A 21 -28.45 -40.52 12.97
CA ASP A 21 -29.85 -40.76 12.59
C ASP A 21 -30.20 -40.29 11.15
N GLY A 22 -29.20 -39.82 10.38
CA GLY A 22 -29.40 -39.34 9.00
C GLY A 22 -30.03 -37.96 8.89
N THR A 23 -30.27 -37.24 9.98
CA THR A 23 -30.73 -35.84 9.97
C THR A 23 -29.55 -34.88 9.78
N PRO A 24 -29.72 -33.81 8.97
CA PRO A 24 -28.66 -32.76 8.87
C PRO A 24 -28.39 -32.19 10.25
N ASP A 25 -27.12 -32.13 10.66
CA ASP A 25 -26.76 -31.41 11.86
C ASP A 25 -27.04 -29.91 11.67
N THR A 26 -27.62 -29.26 12.67
CA THR A 26 -27.89 -27.81 12.65
C THR A 26 -26.59 -27.00 12.47
N HIS A 27 -25.46 -27.55 12.88
CA HIS A 27 -24.14 -26.95 12.70
C HIS A 27 -23.68 -26.99 11.23
N THR A 28 -23.98 -28.06 10.51
CA THR A 28 -23.70 -28.22 9.08
C THR A 28 -24.37 -27.13 8.24
N GLY A 29 -25.62 -26.76 8.58
CA GLY A 29 -26.33 -25.69 7.88
C GLY A 29 -25.60 -24.35 7.97
N GLY A 30 -25.15 -23.95 9.16
CA GLY A 30 -24.38 -22.71 9.38
C GLY A 30 -23.05 -22.70 8.63
N PHE A 31 -22.32 -23.82 8.66
CA PHE A 31 -21.07 -23.99 7.93
C PHE A 31 -21.25 -23.85 6.40
N LEU A 32 -22.26 -24.51 5.83
CA LEU A 32 -22.54 -24.43 4.40
C LEU A 32 -22.98 -23.02 3.97
N VAL A 33 -23.74 -22.31 4.80
CA VAL A 33 -24.10 -20.90 4.55
C VAL A 33 -22.85 -20.03 4.49
N PHE A 34 -21.92 -20.21 5.41
CA PHE A 34 -20.64 -19.48 5.39
C PHE A 34 -19.83 -19.76 4.13
N VAL A 35 -19.68 -21.04 3.73
CA VAL A 35 -19.00 -21.42 2.49
C VAL A 35 -19.69 -20.79 1.27
N LEU A 36 -21.01 -20.83 1.21
CA LEU A 36 -21.77 -20.23 0.12
C LEU A 36 -21.56 -18.71 0.03
N ILE A 37 -21.59 -18.01 1.16
CA ILE A 37 -21.31 -16.55 1.21
C ILE A 37 -19.90 -16.26 0.70
N SER A 38 -18.89 -17.01 1.14
CA SER A 38 -17.50 -16.85 0.70
C SER A 38 -17.37 -17.06 -0.83
N LEU A 39 -18.05 -18.07 -1.38
CA LEU A 39 -18.07 -18.33 -2.82
C LEU A 39 -18.79 -17.21 -3.59
N VAL A 40 -19.89 -16.67 -3.09
CA VAL A 40 -20.60 -15.53 -3.70
C VAL A 40 -19.72 -14.29 -3.73
N VAL A 41 -19.05 -13.97 -2.62
CA VAL A 41 -18.10 -12.84 -2.55
C VAL A 41 -16.95 -13.04 -3.51
N PHE A 42 -16.37 -14.24 -3.57
CA PHE A 42 -15.32 -14.58 -4.53
C PHE A 42 -15.79 -14.43 -5.97
N ALA A 43 -16.98 -14.93 -6.30
CA ALA A 43 -17.57 -14.81 -7.65
C ALA A 43 -17.80 -13.35 -8.04
N PHE A 44 -18.30 -12.52 -7.13
CA PHE A 44 -18.48 -11.09 -7.35
C PHE A 44 -17.14 -10.39 -7.62
N ASN A 45 -16.13 -10.59 -6.77
CA ASN A 45 -14.80 -10.03 -6.98
C ASN A 45 -14.18 -10.50 -8.30
N THR A 46 -14.32 -11.78 -8.62
CA THR A 46 -13.84 -12.35 -9.87
C THR A 46 -14.54 -11.71 -11.08
N TYR A 47 -15.85 -11.53 -11.02
CA TYR A 47 -16.62 -10.85 -12.06
C TYR A 47 -16.11 -9.41 -12.31
N VAL A 48 -15.92 -8.63 -11.25
CA VAL A 48 -15.40 -7.26 -11.34
C VAL A 48 -14.00 -7.25 -11.95
N ASN A 49 -13.14 -8.19 -11.54
CA ASN A 49 -11.78 -8.32 -12.07
C ASN A 49 -11.76 -8.78 -13.54
N ILE A 50 -12.66 -9.67 -13.97
CA ILE A 50 -12.78 -10.09 -15.38
C ILE A 50 -13.18 -8.89 -16.25
N ARG A 51 -14.12 -8.05 -15.83
CA ARG A 51 -14.51 -6.85 -16.58
C ARG A 51 -13.30 -5.96 -16.88
N GLN A 52 -12.46 -5.72 -15.86
CA GLN A 52 -11.23 -4.95 -16.04
C GLN A 52 -10.19 -5.69 -16.89
N HIS A 53 -10.05 -6.99 -16.72
CA HIS A 53 -9.11 -7.79 -17.50
C HIS A 53 -9.39 -7.72 -19.01
N VAL A 54 -10.67 -7.68 -19.41
CA VAL A 54 -11.09 -7.50 -20.81
C VAL A 54 -10.60 -6.15 -21.34
N ARG A 55 -10.68 -5.07 -20.54
CA ARG A 55 -10.19 -3.73 -20.92
C ARG A 55 -8.69 -3.69 -21.19
N TYR A 56 -7.91 -4.55 -20.56
CA TYR A 56 -6.46 -4.67 -20.83
C TYR A 56 -6.14 -5.30 -22.20
N SER A 57 -7.14 -5.67 -22.98
CA SER A 57 -6.99 -6.11 -24.37
C SER A 57 -7.45 -5.07 -25.39
N ASP A 58 -7.88 -3.89 -24.94
CA ASP A 58 -8.20 -2.77 -25.83
C ASP A 58 -6.94 -2.38 -26.59
N LYS A 59 -7.09 -2.14 -27.89
CA LYS A 59 -5.98 -1.83 -28.80
C LYS A 59 -5.71 -0.33 -28.94
N GLU A 60 -6.68 0.48 -28.57
CA GLU A 60 -6.68 1.93 -28.76
C GLU A 60 -6.93 2.62 -27.43
N VAL A 61 -6.32 3.78 -27.27
CA VAL A 61 -6.56 4.67 -26.14
C VAL A 61 -7.95 5.28 -26.24
N ASP A 62 -8.62 5.47 -25.10
CA ASP A 62 -9.90 6.18 -25.06
C ASP A 62 -9.74 7.59 -25.68
N GLN A 63 -10.54 7.88 -26.71
CA GLN A 63 -10.49 9.16 -27.42
C GLN A 63 -10.71 10.34 -26.47
N ARG A 64 -11.55 10.17 -25.43
CA ARG A 64 -11.77 11.20 -24.41
C ARG A 64 -10.49 11.59 -23.68
N LEU A 65 -9.61 10.63 -23.39
CA LEU A 65 -8.31 10.92 -22.80
C LEU A 65 -7.42 11.68 -23.79
N LEU A 66 -7.38 11.24 -25.05
CA LEU A 66 -6.60 11.90 -26.09
C LEU A 66 -7.02 13.35 -26.30
N ASP A 67 -8.34 13.63 -26.31
CA ASP A 67 -8.89 14.99 -26.46
C ASP A 67 -8.56 15.91 -25.27
N LEU A 68 -8.44 15.33 -24.07
CA LEU A 68 -8.06 16.09 -22.86
C LEU A 68 -6.57 16.42 -22.84
N VAL A 69 -5.72 15.45 -23.18
CA VAL A 69 -4.26 15.66 -23.17
C VAL A 69 -3.75 16.46 -24.35
N ASP A 70 -4.50 16.54 -25.45
CA ASP A 70 -4.18 17.37 -26.62
C ASP A 70 -4.19 18.88 -26.31
N LYS A 71 -4.84 19.26 -25.19
CA LYS A 71 -4.89 20.63 -24.67
C LYS A 71 -3.71 20.98 -23.75
N LEU A 72 -2.93 19.98 -23.34
CA LEU A 72 -1.79 20.20 -22.47
C LEU A 72 -0.65 20.89 -23.23
N PRO A 73 0.21 21.67 -22.56
CA PRO A 73 1.38 22.24 -23.18
C PRO A 73 2.28 21.15 -23.77
N PRO A 74 3.04 21.46 -24.82
CA PRO A 74 3.99 20.53 -25.39
C PRO A 74 5.04 20.13 -24.35
N ILE A 75 5.62 18.93 -24.52
CA ILE A 75 6.67 18.45 -23.62
C ILE A 75 7.87 19.39 -23.74
N GLN A 76 8.25 20.03 -22.64
CA GLN A 76 9.42 20.88 -22.60
C GLN A 76 10.66 19.98 -22.59
N LYS A 77 11.53 20.16 -23.62
CA LYS A 77 12.82 19.49 -23.63
C LYS A 77 13.66 19.98 -22.45
N SER A 78 14.22 19.04 -21.69
CA SER A 78 15.18 19.36 -20.63
C SER A 78 16.30 20.22 -21.23
N LYS A 79 16.53 21.42 -20.71
CA LYS A 79 17.73 22.18 -21.04
C LYS A 79 18.89 21.42 -20.41
N SER A 80 19.60 20.64 -21.21
CA SER A 80 20.92 20.13 -20.85
C SER A 80 21.71 21.29 -20.27
N ASN A 81 22.28 21.12 -19.09
CA ASN A 81 23.16 22.07 -18.41
C ASN A 81 24.25 22.56 -19.42
N GLU A 82 24.01 23.64 -20.11
CA GLU A 82 25.08 24.42 -20.68
C GLU A 82 25.89 24.96 -19.51
N SER A 83 27.02 24.35 -19.28
CA SER A 83 28.07 24.89 -18.41
C SER A 83 28.37 26.32 -18.90
N PRO A 84 28.40 27.34 -18.03
CA PRO A 84 28.77 28.66 -18.45
C PRO A 84 30.20 28.59 -19.02
N THR A 85 30.34 28.79 -20.31
CA THR A 85 31.61 29.05 -20.96
C THR A 85 32.13 30.34 -20.37
N THR A 86 33.06 30.23 -19.42
CA THR A 86 33.90 31.32 -18.98
C THR A 86 34.78 31.71 -20.17
N GLU A 87 34.47 32.83 -20.82
CA GLU A 87 35.43 33.53 -21.65
C GLU A 87 36.63 33.92 -20.80
N ALA A 88 37.73 33.17 -20.95
CA ALA A 88 39.01 33.52 -20.37
C ALA A 88 39.65 34.59 -21.25
N GLY A 89 39.61 35.83 -20.77
CA GLY A 89 40.44 36.90 -21.30
C GLY A 89 41.91 36.65 -20.95
N ASP A 90 42.75 36.68 -21.97
CA ASP A 90 44.22 36.68 -21.93
C ASP A 90 44.78 37.79 -21.03
N ALA A 91 45.59 37.42 -20.10
CA ALA A 91 46.72 38.25 -19.61
C ALA A 91 47.73 37.37 -18.87
N ALA A 92 48.84 37.10 -19.52
CA ALA A 92 50.08 36.68 -18.87
C ALA A 92 50.75 37.86 -18.15
N PRO A 93 51.53 37.60 -17.08
CA PRO A 93 52.94 37.88 -17.18
C PRO A 93 53.90 36.81 -16.61
N GLU A 94 55.06 36.84 -17.22
CA GLU A 94 56.26 36.06 -17.02
C GLU A 94 56.86 36.12 -15.59
N GLY A 95 57.57 35.05 -15.24
CA GLY A 95 58.86 35.11 -14.57
C GLY A 95 58.95 34.73 -13.09
N ALA A 96 59.56 33.60 -12.81
CA ALA A 96 60.82 33.47 -12.06
C ALA A 96 61.10 32.00 -11.66
N GLU A 97 62.34 31.65 -11.91
CA GLU A 97 63.07 30.39 -11.63
C GLU A 97 63.17 30.06 -10.15
N GLY A 98 63.38 28.78 -9.84
CA GLY A 98 64.13 28.40 -8.65
C GLY A 98 63.84 27.03 -8.05
N THR A 99 64.61 26.02 -8.49
CA THR A 99 65.34 24.95 -7.77
C THR A 99 64.59 23.94 -6.89
N ASP A 100 64.66 22.70 -7.36
CA ASP A 100 65.15 21.41 -6.75
C ASP A 100 64.70 20.94 -5.38
N ASP A 101 64.38 19.64 -5.45
CA ASP A 101 64.65 18.52 -4.53
C ASP A 101 63.55 18.08 -3.57
N ASP A 102 63.11 16.91 -3.80
CA ASP A 102 63.22 15.61 -3.11
C ASP A 102 61.92 14.91 -2.67
N GLU A 103 61.85 13.68 -3.15
CA GLU A 103 61.27 12.45 -2.61
C GLU A 103 59.84 12.38 -2.03
N GLY A 104 59.04 11.63 -2.76
CA GLY A 104 58.32 10.44 -2.21
C GLY A 104 57.03 10.65 -1.46
N ASN A 105 55.91 10.47 -2.12
CA ASN A 105 54.97 9.41 -1.74
C ASN A 105 53.77 9.38 -2.72
N GLU A 106 53.51 8.21 -3.27
CA GLU A 106 52.29 7.90 -4.05
C GLU A 106 51.10 7.85 -3.11
N GLU A 107 50.18 8.78 -3.21
CA GLU A 107 48.78 8.55 -2.81
C GLU A 107 47.87 8.98 -3.93
N SER A 108 47.21 7.96 -4.48
CA SER A 108 46.21 8.01 -5.55
C SER A 108 45.02 8.86 -5.12
N ILE A 109 44.87 10.04 -5.69
CA ILE A 109 43.59 10.80 -5.63
C ILE A 109 42.62 10.16 -6.61
N SER A 110 41.79 9.29 -6.05
CA SER A 110 40.58 8.77 -6.69
C SER A 110 39.63 9.93 -6.95
N GLY A 111 39.51 10.33 -8.19
CA GLY A 111 38.46 11.23 -8.66
C GLY A 111 37.09 10.62 -8.41
N ASN A 112 36.32 11.23 -7.54
CA ASN A 112 34.96 10.85 -7.21
C ASN A 112 34.01 11.33 -8.34
N THR A 113 34.03 10.63 -9.49
CA THR A 113 32.97 10.72 -10.48
C THR A 113 31.77 9.98 -9.92
N LYS A 114 30.72 10.73 -9.52
CA LYS A 114 29.40 10.15 -9.25
C LYS A 114 29.04 9.23 -10.41
N PRO A 115 28.62 7.99 -10.16
CA PRO A 115 28.08 7.13 -11.21
C PRO A 115 26.77 7.78 -11.72
N THR A 116 26.78 8.32 -12.92
CA THR A 116 25.57 8.61 -13.68
C THR A 116 24.83 7.29 -13.86
N ASN A 117 23.65 7.19 -13.28
CA ASN A 117 22.84 5.98 -13.39
C ASN A 117 22.31 5.87 -14.82
N ALA A 118 22.56 4.76 -15.48
CA ALA A 118 22.04 4.45 -16.83
C ALA A 118 20.50 4.52 -16.97
N SER A 119 19.78 4.79 -15.89
CA SER A 119 18.33 5.05 -15.86
C SER A 119 18.00 6.53 -16.09
N ASP A 120 18.91 7.43 -15.76
CA ASP A 120 18.70 8.87 -15.91
C ASP A 120 18.87 9.26 -17.39
N ASP A 121 19.88 8.69 -18.06
CA ASP A 121 20.12 8.87 -19.49
C ASP A 121 18.94 8.36 -20.36
N LYS A 122 18.29 7.26 -19.96
CA LYS A 122 17.14 6.71 -20.70
C LYS A 122 15.88 7.57 -20.58
N ASN A 123 15.66 8.22 -19.43
CA ASN A 123 14.51 9.10 -19.26
C ASN A 123 14.66 10.39 -20.06
N GLU A 124 15.87 10.94 -20.15
CA GLU A 124 16.17 12.12 -20.97
C GLU A 124 16.02 11.80 -22.47
N GLU A 125 16.53 10.65 -22.94
CA GLU A 125 16.35 10.19 -24.32
C GLU A 125 14.86 9.94 -24.67
N GLU A 126 14.06 9.42 -23.74
CA GLU A 126 12.61 9.22 -23.95
C GLU A 126 11.83 10.55 -23.99
N GLU A 127 12.20 11.56 -23.21
CA GLU A 127 11.56 12.88 -23.26
C GLU A 127 11.88 13.64 -24.56
N GLU A 128 13.06 13.45 -25.15
CA GLU A 128 13.40 14.03 -26.44
C GLU A 128 12.63 13.44 -27.63
N GLN A 129 12.07 12.23 -27.48
CA GLN A 129 11.42 11.47 -28.54
C GLN A 129 10.00 11.96 -28.85
N TYR A 130 9.26 12.54 -27.90
CA TYR A 130 7.86 12.91 -28.09
C TYR A 130 7.67 14.43 -27.98
N ALA A 131 6.92 14.99 -28.91
CA ALA A 131 6.59 16.44 -28.92
C ALA A 131 5.38 16.74 -28.02
N THR A 132 4.46 15.77 -27.84
CA THR A 132 3.21 15.94 -27.12
C THR A 132 2.92 14.78 -26.18
N TYR A 133 2.17 15.05 -25.08
CA TYR A 133 1.69 14.00 -24.18
C TYR A 133 0.76 13.01 -24.85
N LYS A 134 0.04 13.42 -25.89
CA LYS A 134 -0.79 12.55 -26.72
C LYS A 134 0.04 11.46 -27.41
N GLU A 135 1.14 11.86 -28.06
CA GLU A 135 2.08 10.91 -28.68
C GLU A 135 2.69 9.96 -27.64
N LYS A 136 3.15 10.50 -26.50
CA LYS A 136 3.72 9.70 -25.40
C LYS A 136 2.71 8.69 -24.83
N ILE A 137 1.43 9.07 -24.66
CA ILE A 137 0.36 8.16 -24.20
C ILE A 137 0.13 7.03 -25.22
N VAL A 138 0.00 7.35 -26.50
CA VAL A 138 -0.22 6.34 -27.54
C VAL A 138 0.95 5.37 -27.62
N ALA A 139 2.18 5.87 -27.51
CA ALA A 139 3.39 5.04 -27.53
C ALA A 139 3.52 4.13 -26.27
N LYS A 140 3.22 4.65 -25.08
CA LYS A 140 3.31 3.88 -23.82
C LYS A 140 2.08 3.00 -23.55
N PHE A 141 0.98 3.17 -24.29
CA PHE A 141 -0.27 2.40 -24.09
C PHE A 141 -0.08 0.88 -24.17
N PRO A 142 0.62 0.31 -25.16
CA PRO A 142 0.83 -1.15 -25.19
C PRO A 142 1.60 -1.67 -23.98
N ALA A 143 2.60 -0.92 -23.49
CA ALA A 143 3.38 -1.29 -22.31
C ALA A 143 2.52 -1.25 -21.03
N SER A 144 1.70 -0.21 -20.86
CA SER A 144 0.73 -0.09 -19.75
C SER A 144 -0.28 -1.26 -19.76
N GLN A 145 -0.83 -1.60 -20.94
CA GLN A 145 -1.74 -2.73 -21.08
C GLN A 145 -1.07 -4.07 -20.78
N ALA A 146 0.17 -4.28 -21.24
CA ALA A 146 0.93 -5.51 -20.97
C ALA A 146 1.21 -5.69 -19.47
N TYR A 147 1.66 -4.62 -18.80
CA TYR A 147 1.90 -4.63 -17.36
C TYR A 147 0.63 -4.91 -16.56
N ALA A 148 -0.44 -4.18 -16.83
CA ALA A 148 -1.73 -4.37 -16.16
C ALA A 148 -2.30 -5.78 -16.40
N LYS A 149 -2.13 -6.34 -17.62
CA LYS A 149 -2.57 -7.69 -17.97
C LYS A 149 -1.79 -8.77 -17.23
N ASP A 150 -0.46 -8.62 -17.10
CA ASP A 150 0.38 -9.54 -16.34
C ASP A 150 -0.01 -9.54 -14.86
N LYS A 151 -0.19 -8.36 -14.26
CA LYS A 151 -0.68 -8.22 -12.87
C LYS A 151 -2.06 -8.83 -12.68
N SER A 152 -2.98 -8.60 -13.61
CA SER A 152 -4.34 -9.14 -13.55
C SER A 152 -4.34 -10.67 -13.64
N ARG A 153 -3.58 -11.27 -14.58
CA ARG A 153 -3.45 -12.74 -14.70
C ARG A 153 -2.91 -13.36 -13.42
N PHE A 154 -1.86 -12.75 -12.88
CA PHE A 154 -1.29 -13.20 -11.62
C PHE A 154 -2.27 -13.03 -10.46
N GLY A 155 -3.04 -11.94 -10.44
CA GLY A 155 -4.11 -11.71 -9.48
C GLY A 155 -5.17 -12.82 -9.48
N PHE A 156 -5.59 -13.32 -10.66
CA PHE A 156 -6.50 -14.47 -10.75
C PHE A 156 -5.87 -15.75 -10.17
N VAL A 157 -4.61 -16.03 -10.48
CA VAL A 157 -3.91 -17.21 -9.92
C VAL A 157 -3.85 -17.11 -8.40
N ARG A 158 -3.45 -15.95 -7.87
CA ARG A 158 -3.33 -15.73 -6.42
C ARG A 158 -4.67 -15.80 -5.69
N SER A 159 -5.72 -15.19 -6.25
CA SER A 159 -7.06 -15.21 -5.62
C SER A 159 -7.69 -16.61 -5.66
N THR A 160 -7.50 -17.36 -6.76
CA THR A 160 -7.95 -18.76 -6.87
C THR A 160 -7.20 -19.65 -5.87
N TRP A 161 -5.88 -19.48 -5.76
CA TRP A 161 -5.08 -20.17 -4.75
C TRP A 161 -5.58 -19.87 -3.34
N GLY A 162 -5.82 -18.59 -3.02
CA GLY A 162 -6.34 -18.18 -1.70
C GLY A 162 -7.70 -18.82 -1.38
N LEU A 163 -8.61 -18.91 -2.37
CA LEU A 163 -9.87 -19.63 -2.20
C LEU A 163 -9.65 -21.12 -1.91
N ILE A 164 -8.82 -21.79 -2.72
CA ILE A 164 -8.52 -23.22 -2.53
C ILE A 164 -7.90 -23.45 -1.17
N GLN A 165 -6.87 -22.68 -0.80
CA GLN A 165 -6.22 -22.75 0.51
C GLN A 165 -7.21 -22.53 1.65
N GLY A 166 -8.07 -21.51 1.56
CA GLY A 166 -9.09 -21.22 2.56
C GLY A 166 -10.08 -22.37 2.71
N LEU A 167 -10.56 -22.94 1.61
CA LEU A 167 -11.46 -24.10 1.65
C LEU A 167 -10.75 -25.34 2.23
N VAL A 168 -9.51 -25.63 1.82
CA VAL A 168 -8.73 -26.75 2.36
C VAL A 168 -8.51 -26.60 3.87
N PHE A 169 -8.19 -25.39 4.33
CA PHE A 169 -8.01 -25.12 5.76
C PHE A 169 -9.33 -25.23 6.54
N LEU A 170 -10.41 -24.74 5.96
CA LEU A 170 -11.73 -24.76 6.54
C LEU A 170 -12.25 -26.22 6.67
N PHE A 171 -12.28 -26.98 5.57
CA PHE A 171 -12.75 -28.37 5.56
C PHE A 171 -11.80 -29.33 6.28
N GLY A 172 -10.50 -29.03 6.28
CA GLY A 172 -9.47 -29.80 6.98
C GLY A 172 -9.37 -29.52 8.49
N GLY A 173 -10.21 -28.64 9.04
CA GLY A 173 -10.15 -28.28 10.47
C GLY A 173 -8.80 -27.68 10.88
N PHE A 174 -8.15 -26.93 9.98
CA PHE A 174 -6.83 -26.37 10.23
C PHE A 174 -6.80 -25.46 11.47
N SER A 175 -7.80 -24.61 11.66
CA SER A 175 -7.82 -23.67 12.79
C SER A 175 -7.96 -24.35 14.15
N PRO A 176 -8.90 -25.31 14.38
CA PRO A 176 -8.93 -26.08 15.62
C PRO A 176 -7.63 -26.86 15.87
N PHE A 177 -7.11 -27.55 14.83
CA PHE A 177 -5.86 -28.29 14.94
C PHE A 177 -4.68 -27.38 15.36
N MET A 178 -4.54 -26.22 14.72
CA MET A 178 -3.47 -25.27 15.04
C MET A 178 -3.65 -24.65 16.43
N TRP A 179 -4.91 -24.45 16.86
CA TRP A 179 -5.19 -23.97 18.20
C TRP A 179 -4.71 -24.98 19.26
N ASP A 180 -5.07 -26.24 19.12
CA ASP A 180 -4.64 -27.31 20.03
C ASP A 180 -3.12 -27.48 20.04
N LEU A 181 -2.50 -27.48 18.86
CA LEU A 181 -1.04 -27.54 18.71
C LEU A 181 -0.35 -26.35 19.41
N SER A 182 -0.90 -25.15 19.25
CA SER A 182 -0.39 -23.94 19.91
C SER A 182 -0.47 -24.03 21.43
N GLY A 183 -1.53 -24.62 21.95
CA GLY A 183 -1.68 -24.90 23.38
C GLY A 183 -0.64 -25.92 23.90
N GLN A 184 -0.32 -26.95 23.11
CA GLN A 184 0.75 -27.89 23.45
C GLN A 184 2.12 -27.19 23.45
N TRP A 185 2.42 -26.38 22.44
CA TRP A 185 3.69 -25.64 22.36
C TRP A 185 3.79 -24.58 23.45
N MET A 186 2.71 -23.87 23.76
CA MET A 186 2.68 -22.93 24.87
C MET A 186 3.12 -23.59 26.17
N ARG A 187 2.51 -24.73 26.52
CA ARG A 187 2.83 -25.49 27.75
C ARG A 187 4.26 -26.04 27.80
N PHE A 188 4.89 -26.22 26.63
CA PHE A 188 6.28 -26.65 26.55
C PHE A 188 7.28 -25.49 26.75
N VAL A 189 6.95 -24.28 26.28
CA VAL A 189 7.89 -23.13 26.25
C VAL A 189 7.64 -22.15 27.40
N VAL A 190 6.37 -21.99 27.84
CA VAL A 190 5.95 -20.99 28.82
C VAL A 190 5.77 -21.65 30.19
N PRO A 191 6.27 -21.07 31.30
CA PRO A 191 5.98 -21.56 32.64
C PRO A 191 4.47 -21.67 32.90
N GLN A 192 4.04 -22.71 33.62
CA GLN A 192 2.63 -23.05 33.76
C GLN A 192 1.78 -21.93 34.37
N ASP A 193 2.35 -21.11 35.24
CA ASP A 193 1.70 -19.96 35.87
C ASP A 193 1.29 -18.85 34.89
N TYR A 194 1.89 -18.81 33.72
CA TYR A 194 1.61 -17.83 32.65
C TYR A 194 0.82 -18.41 31.47
N CYS A 195 0.48 -19.70 31.52
CA CYS A 195 -0.32 -20.35 30.48
C CYS A 195 -1.78 -19.89 30.56
N ASN A 196 -2.25 -19.16 29.58
CA ASN A 196 -3.63 -18.70 29.44
C ASN A 196 -4.00 -18.54 27.95
N ASP A 197 -5.28 -18.30 27.67
CA ASP A 197 -5.81 -18.19 26.30
C ASP A 197 -5.17 -17.06 25.50
N THR A 198 -4.87 -15.92 26.13
CA THR A 198 -4.19 -14.79 25.48
C THR A 198 -2.77 -15.16 25.03
N VAL A 199 -2.00 -15.88 25.86
CA VAL A 199 -0.66 -16.35 25.50
C VAL A 199 -0.76 -17.43 24.41
N GLN A 200 -1.72 -18.34 24.50
CA GLN A 200 -1.99 -19.35 23.47
C GLN A 200 -2.33 -18.68 22.12
N ALA A 201 -3.13 -17.61 22.12
CA ALA A 201 -3.44 -16.82 20.95
C ALA A 201 -2.17 -16.18 20.33
N CYS A 202 -1.25 -15.68 21.16
CA CYS A 202 0.03 -15.16 20.67
C CYS A 202 0.88 -16.24 19.99
N VAL A 203 0.94 -17.43 20.55
CA VAL A 203 1.63 -18.58 19.93
C VAL A 203 0.93 -18.99 18.63
N PHE A 204 -0.39 -19.11 18.64
CA PHE A 204 -1.20 -19.45 17.48
C PHE A 204 -0.96 -18.46 16.33
N VAL A 205 -1.06 -17.16 16.59
CA VAL A 205 -0.83 -16.12 15.57
C VAL A 205 0.59 -16.14 15.06
N SER A 206 1.58 -16.35 15.93
CA SER A 206 2.98 -16.42 15.51
C SER A 206 3.24 -17.57 14.55
N VAL A 207 2.71 -18.75 14.87
CA VAL A 207 2.90 -19.97 14.05
C VAL A 207 2.12 -19.88 12.74
N THR A 208 0.85 -19.49 12.79
CA THR A 208 0.02 -19.35 11.58
C THR A 208 0.55 -18.26 10.66
N THR A 209 1.04 -17.13 11.18
CA THR A 209 1.74 -16.09 10.40
C THR A 209 3.01 -16.62 9.73
N ALA A 210 3.80 -17.41 10.43
CA ALA A 210 5.00 -18.02 9.83
C ALA A 210 4.63 -18.98 8.68
N ILE A 211 3.60 -19.80 8.86
CA ILE A 211 3.08 -20.71 7.82
C ILE A 211 2.58 -19.90 6.62
N ASP A 212 1.74 -18.88 6.85
CA ASP A 212 1.19 -18.04 5.79
C ASP A 212 2.30 -17.30 5.03
N THR A 213 3.31 -16.79 5.75
CA THR A 213 4.48 -16.17 5.13
C THR A 213 5.19 -17.14 4.20
N ILE A 214 5.45 -18.38 4.64
CA ILE A 214 6.12 -19.39 3.82
C ILE A 214 5.29 -19.74 2.57
N VAL A 215 3.97 -19.88 2.72
CA VAL A 215 3.04 -20.21 1.62
C VAL A 215 2.90 -19.04 0.64
N SER A 216 2.90 -17.81 1.13
CA SER A 216 2.76 -16.60 0.31
C SER A 216 4.07 -16.14 -0.34
N LEU A 217 5.23 -16.57 0.19
CA LEU A 217 6.56 -16.17 -0.29
C LEU A 217 6.79 -16.41 -1.80
N PRO A 218 6.43 -17.57 -2.39
CA PRO A 218 6.59 -17.81 -3.83
C PRO A 218 5.80 -16.79 -4.68
N PHE A 219 4.60 -16.42 -4.24
CA PHE A 219 3.77 -15.43 -4.93
C PHE A 219 4.39 -14.02 -4.84
N ALA A 220 4.89 -13.64 -3.67
CA ALA A 220 5.58 -12.37 -3.47
C ALA A 220 6.87 -12.29 -4.32
N MET A 221 7.67 -13.36 -4.35
CA MET A 221 8.87 -13.46 -5.19
C MET A 221 8.53 -13.38 -6.68
N TYR A 222 7.50 -14.10 -7.15
CA TYR A 222 7.09 -14.05 -8.54
C TYR A 222 6.61 -12.64 -8.95
N SER A 223 5.80 -11.99 -8.10
CA SER A 223 5.38 -10.61 -8.35
C SER A 223 6.57 -9.67 -8.49
N THR A 224 7.50 -9.69 -7.52
CA THR A 224 8.64 -8.77 -7.47
C THR A 224 9.69 -9.07 -8.54
N PHE A 225 10.16 -10.32 -8.62
CA PHE A 225 11.32 -10.67 -9.45
C PHE A 225 10.97 -11.09 -10.87
N VAL A 226 9.68 -11.37 -11.16
CA VAL A 226 9.25 -11.72 -12.52
C VAL A 226 8.41 -10.61 -13.12
N ILE A 227 7.29 -10.22 -12.48
CA ILE A 227 6.37 -9.24 -13.07
C ILE A 227 6.98 -7.84 -13.01
N GLU A 228 7.30 -7.31 -11.84
CA GLU A 228 7.86 -5.96 -11.68
C GLU A 228 9.22 -5.83 -12.40
N HIS A 229 10.03 -6.91 -12.40
CA HIS A 229 11.30 -6.92 -13.13
C HIS A 229 11.11 -6.86 -14.65
N ARG A 230 10.15 -7.63 -15.21
CA ARG A 230 9.83 -7.64 -16.65
C ARG A 230 9.46 -6.27 -17.18
N HIS A 231 8.77 -5.48 -16.37
CA HIS A 231 8.29 -4.15 -16.73
C HIS A 231 9.21 -3.01 -16.23
N GLY A 232 10.41 -3.33 -15.72
CA GLY A 232 11.43 -2.35 -15.35
C GLY A 232 11.28 -1.71 -13.97
N PHE A 233 10.24 -2.09 -13.20
CA PHE A 233 9.96 -1.46 -11.90
C PHE A 233 10.76 -2.04 -10.73
N ASN A 234 11.12 -3.33 -10.78
CA ASN A 234 11.87 -3.93 -9.66
C ASN A 234 13.32 -3.45 -9.62
N LYS A 235 13.68 -2.84 -8.52
CA LYS A 235 15.07 -2.51 -8.13
C LYS A 235 15.51 -3.27 -6.86
N THR A 236 14.59 -4.05 -6.27
CA THR A 236 14.85 -4.81 -5.04
C THR A 236 15.78 -6.00 -5.34
N THR A 237 16.84 -6.13 -4.54
CA THR A 237 17.70 -7.32 -4.55
C THR A 237 17.09 -8.42 -3.67
N LEU A 238 17.48 -9.69 -3.90
CA LEU A 238 17.05 -10.80 -3.03
C LEU A 238 17.42 -10.57 -1.57
N LYS A 239 18.60 -10.00 -1.31
CA LYS A 239 19.04 -9.64 0.05
C LYS A 239 18.12 -8.62 0.70
N THR A 240 17.74 -7.57 -0.01
CA THR A 240 16.79 -6.55 0.47
C THR A 240 15.42 -7.16 0.71
N PHE A 241 14.93 -8.01 -0.20
CA PHE A 241 13.65 -8.71 -0.09
C PHE A 241 13.58 -9.57 1.19
N VAL A 242 14.60 -10.40 1.43
CA VAL A 242 14.68 -11.24 2.63
C VAL A 242 14.78 -10.38 3.90
N LYS A 243 15.64 -9.34 3.88
CA LYS A 243 15.76 -8.40 5.00
C LYS A 243 14.40 -7.77 5.34
N ASP A 244 13.69 -7.27 4.34
CA ASP A 244 12.41 -6.59 4.53
C ASP A 244 11.32 -7.57 5.03
N THR A 245 11.32 -8.83 4.55
CA THR A 245 10.41 -9.88 5.04
C THR A 245 10.67 -10.20 6.50
N VAL A 246 11.93 -10.43 6.89
CA VAL A 246 12.31 -10.72 8.28
C VAL A 246 12.00 -9.52 9.19
N LEU A 247 12.34 -8.31 8.76
CA LEU A 247 12.04 -7.09 9.49
C LEU A 247 10.53 -6.92 9.71
N GLY A 248 9.72 -7.20 8.68
CA GLY A 248 8.25 -7.16 8.78
C GLY A 248 7.72 -8.12 9.85
N LEU A 249 8.22 -9.37 9.89
CA LEU A 249 7.86 -10.36 10.91
C LEU A 249 8.27 -9.91 12.32
N LEU A 250 9.47 -9.34 12.46
CA LEU A 250 9.95 -8.82 13.75
C LEU A 250 9.10 -7.64 14.24
N LEU A 251 8.74 -6.71 13.36
CA LEU A 251 7.88 -5.58 13.71
C LEU A 251 6.45 -6.03 14.04
N GLN A 252 5.94 -7.03 13.33
CA GLN A 252 4.65 -7.65 13.66
C GLN A 252 4.69 -8.33 15.04
N ALA A 253 5.75 -9.04 15.36
CA ALA A 253 5.92 -9.64 16.70
C ALA A 253 6.06 -8.56 17.78
N LEU A 254 6.82 -7.50 17.52
CA LEU A 254 7.10 -6.43 18.49
C LEU A 254 5.87 -5.56 18.79
N PHE A 255 5.08 -5.23 17.79
CA PHE A 255 3.91 -4.34 17.94
C PHE A 255 2.59 -5.10 17.87
N GLY A 256 2.43 -6.01 16.91
CA GLY A 256 1.17 -6.69 16.64
C GLY A 256 0.74 -7.63 17.77
N LEU A 257 1.66 -8.46 18.29
CA LEU A 257 1.31 -9.40 19.38
C LEU A 257 0.95 -8.67 20.68
N PRO A 258 1.68 -7.67 21.18
CA PRO A 258 1.27 -6.92 22.38
C PRO A 258 -0.04 -6.15 22.19
N ILE A 259 -0.29 -5.57 21.03
CA ILE A 259 -1.56 -4.88 20.73
C ILE A 259 -2.71 -5.89 20.75
N MET A 260 -2.55 -7.04 20.10
CA MET A 260 -3.55 -8.12 20.12
C MET A 260 -3.82 -8.62 21.53
N ALA A 261 -2.76 -8.90 22.29
CA ALA A 261 -2.88 -9.34 23.68
C ALA A 261 -3.64 -8.31 24.54
N LEU A 262 -3.34 -7.01 24.39
CA LEU A 262 -4.06 -5.94 25.08
C LEU A 262 -5.55 -5.94 24.73
N ILE A 263 -5.90 -6.09 23.45
CA ILE A 263 -7.30 -6.15 23.00
C ILE A 263 -8.01 -7.36 23.63
N LEU A 264 -7.39 -8.54 23.62
CA LEU A 264 -7.97 -9.76 24.21
C LEU A 264 -8.18 -9.61 25.73
N ILE A 265 -7.19 -9.08 26.44
CA ILE A 265 -7.31 -8.82 27.88
C ILE A 265 -8.48 -7.86 28.18
N ILE A 266 -8.66 -6.83 27.36
CA ILE A 266 -9.78 -5.89 27.52
C ILE A 266 -11.11 -6.62 27.29
N ILE A 267 -11.22 -7.45 26.25
CA ILE A 267 -12.45 -8.21 25.95
C ILE A 267 -12.79 -9.16 27.11
N GLU A 268 -11.79 -9.85 27.67
CA GLU A 268 -11.97 -10.81 28.77
C GLU A 268 -12.34 -10.13 30.09
N GLN A 269 -11.80 -8.94 30.37
CA GLN A 269 -11.95 -8.31 31.69
C GLN A 269 -13.04 -7.23 31.77
N ALA A 270 -13.39 -6.62 30.64
CA ALA A 270 -14.31 -5.47 30.66
C ALA A 270 -15.81 -5.85 30.65
N GLY A 271 -16.15 -7.14 30.58
CA GLY A 271 -17.53 -7.62 30.58
C GLY A 271 -18.34 -7.15 29.37
N ASP A 272 -19.64 -6.97 29.54
CA ASP A 272 -20.58 -6.67 28.44
C ASP A 272 -20.28 -5.38 27.67
N TYR A 273 -19.54 -4.45 28.25
CA TYR A 273 -19.20 -3.15 27.65
C TYR A 273 -17.81 -3.11 27.03
N PHE A 274 -17.15 -4.26 26.84
CA PHE A 274 -15.78 -4.32 26.30
C PHE A 274 -15.61 -3.54 25.00
N PHE A 275 -16.62 -3.49 24.15
CA PHE A 275 -16.57 -2.79 22.86
C PHE A 275 -16.25 -1.29 22.99
N ILE A 276 -16.68 -0.64 24.09
CA ILE A 276 -16.35 0.76 24.37
C ILE A 276 -14.86 0.88 24.70
N TYR A 277 -14.36 0.01 25.59
CA TYR A 277 -12.98 0.07 26.05
C TYR A 277 -12.00 -0.31 24.93
N VAL A 278 -12.32 -1.35 24.15
CA VAL A 278 -11.50 -1.74 22.99
C VAL A 278 -11.47 -0.64 21.96
N SER A 279 -12.62 -0.01 21.63
CA SER A 279 -12.66 1.08 20.67
C SER A 279 -11.82 2.28 21.12
N GLY A 280 -11.88 2.63 22.41
CA GLY A 280 -11.02 3.65 23.01
C GLY A 280 -9.54 3.27 22.97
N ALA A 281 -9.20 2.05 23.31
CA ALA A 281 -7.82 1.54 23.24
C ALA A 281 -7.29 1.57 21.82
N VAL A 282 -8.06 1.10 20.81
CA VAL A 282 -7.66 1.13 19.41
C VAL A 282 -7.48 2.57 18.92
N MET A 283 -8.31 3.52 19.36
CA MET A 283 -8.10 4.93 19.06
C MET A 283 -6.76 5.45 19.60
N LEU A 284 -6.43 5.15 20.85
CA LEU A 284 -5.15 5.54 21.46
C LEU A 284 -3.96 4.87 20.75
N ILE A 285 -4.08 3.58 20.42
CA ILE A 285 -3.07 2.84 19.64
C ILE A 285 -2.89 3.48 18.26
N THR A 286 -3.96 3.89 17.60
CA THR A 286 -3.89 4.56 16.30
C THR A 286 -3.07 5.85 16.39
N PHE A 287 -3.33 6.72 17.39
CA PHE A 287 -2.54 7.93 17.58
C PHE A 287 -1.07 7.63 17.92
N PHE A 288 -0.81 6.63 18.74
CA PHE A 288 0.53 6.18 19.08
C PHE A 288 1.27 5.70 17.81
N MET A 289 0.65 4.82 17.03
CA MET A 289 1.25 4.28 15.80
C MET A 289 1.47 5.36 14.74
N MET A 290 0.55 6.32 14.58
CA MET A 290 0.74 7.46 13.67
C MET A 290 1.96 8.33 14.05
N SER A 291 2.34 8.35 15.32
CA SER A 291 3.55 9.07 15.79
C SER A 291 4.82 8.24 15.65
N ILE A 292 4.73 6.94 15.92
CA ILE A 292 5.86 6.00 15.92
C ILE A 292 6.27 5.61 14.50
N TYR A 293 5.31 5.31 13.63
CA TYR A 293 5.56 4.80 12.29
C TYR A 293 6.55 5.66 11.49
N PRO A 294 6.35 6.98 11.30
CA PRO A 294 7.25 7.77 10.49
C PRO A 294 8.61 8.07 11.16
N SER A 295 8.69 7.93 12.48
CA SER A 295 9.89 8.28 13.24
C SER A 295 10.80 7.09 13.52
N PHE A 296 10.24 5.87 13.63
CA PHE A 296 10.97 4.67 14.00
C PHE A 296 10.82 3.54 13.00
N ILE A 297 9.62 3.31 12.44
CA ILE A 297 9.37 2.16 11.56
C ILE A 297 9.81 2.46 10.13
N ALA A 298 9.39 3.59 9.55
CA ALA A 298 9.74 3.95 8.19
C ALA A 298 11.26 4.07 7.94
N PRO A 299 12.09 4.61 8.88
CA PRO A 299 13.54 4.64 8.73
C PRO A 299 14.23 3.28 8.73
N CYS A 300 13.56 2.20 9.21
CA CYS A 300 14.10 0.84 9.11
C CYS A 300 14.11 0.33 7.65
N TYR A 301 13.22 0.88 6.82
CA TYR A 301 13.10 0.50 5.41
C TYR A 301 13.81 1.47 4.48
N ASN A 302 13.65 2.78 4.66
CA ASN A 302 14.14 3.81 3.74
C ASN A 302 15.03 4.81 4.46
N GLN A 303 15.96 5.40 3.72
CA GLN A 303 16.77 6.52 4.19
C GLN A 303 15.97 7.82 3.96
N PHE A 304 15.97 8.70 4.97
CA PHE A 304 15.31 10.00 4.92
C PHE A 304 16.37 11.09 4.97
N ASP A 305 16.56 11.79 3.87
CA ASP A 305 17.49 12.90 3.76
C ASP A 305 16.73 14.22 3.67
N ALA A 306 17.27 15.30 4.23
CA ALA A 306 16.66 16.60 4.08
C ALA A 306 16.74 17.05 2.61
N LEU A 307 15.65 17.62 2.06
CA LEU A 307 15.69 18.19 0.71
C LEU A 307 16.76 19.29 0.66
N PRO A 308 17.71 19.23 -0.29
CA PRO A 308 18.75 20.24 -0.44
C PRO A 308 18.17 21.65 -0.64
N ASP A 309 18.93 22.67 -0.21
CA ASP A 309 18.57 24.06 -0.45
C ASP A 309 18.59 24.34 -1.98
N GLY A 310 17.56 25.02 -2.45
CA GLY A 310 17.38 25.30 -3.86
C GLY A 310 16.01 25.88 -4.19
N SER A 311 15.77 26.08 -5.46
CA SER A 311 14.55 26.67 -6.02
C SER A 311 13.30 25.88 -5.61
N LEU A 312 13.34 24.54 -5.73
CA LEU A 312 12.22 23.67 -5.36
C LEU A 312 11.85 23.81 -3.89
N LYS A 313 12.86 23.76 -2.97
CA LYS A 313 12.62 23.91 -1.53
C LYS A 313 11.96 25.26 -1.23
N SER A 314 12.48 26.35 -1.80
CA SER A 314 11.92 27.69 -1.59
C SER A 314 10.48 27.81 -2.11
N LYS A 315 10.14 27.19 -3.25
CA LYS A 315 8.77 27.15 -3.80
C LYS A 315 7.83 26.37 -2.89
N ILE A 316 8.27 25.22 -2.34
CA ILE A 316 7.47 24.39 -1.43
C ILE A 316 7.23 25.12 -0.09
N GLU A 317 8.25 25.76 0.46
CA GLU A 317 8.13 26.55 1.70
C GLU A 317 7.22 27.76 1.49
N SER A 318 7.29 28.43 0.35
CA SER A 318 6.37 29.51 -0.02
C SER A 318 4.93 29.02 -0.15
N LEU A 319 4.69 27.90 -0.82
CA LEU A 319 3.36 27.29 -0.90
C LEU A 319 2.82 26.96 0.50
N ALA A 320 3.62 26.31 1.34
CA ALA A 320 3.25 25.98 2.70
C ALA A 320 2.89 27.22 3.53
N ALA A 321 3.70 28.27 3.45
CA ALA A 321 3.49 29.53 4.17
C ALA A 321 2.20 30.23 3.71
N THR A 322 1.93 30.33 2.41
CA THR A 322 0.71 30.95 1.86
C THR A 322 -0.56 30.23 2.29
N GLN A 323 -0.48 28.90 2.48
CA GLN A 323 -1.61 28.08 2.90
C GLN A 323 -1.71 27.93 4.44
N ASN A 324 -0.81 28.55 5.22
CA ASN A 324 -0.65 28.34 6.65
C ASN A 324 -0.49 26.86 7.02
N PHE A 325 0.20 26.10 6.17
CA PHE A 325 0.53 24.70 6.44
C PHE A 325 1.73 24.66 7.40
N PRO A 326 1.60 24.00 8.58
CA PRO A 326 2.67 24.01 9.59
C PRO A 326 3.80 23.06 9.22
N LEU A 327 4.51 23.37 8.12
CA LEU A 327 5.64 22.61 7.64
C LEU A 327 6.83 22.76 8.59
N THR A 328 7.32 21.63 9.11
CA THR A 328 8.50 21.60 9.99
C THR A 328 9.71 21.00 9.33
N LYS A 329 9.52 20.01 8.47
CA LYS A 329 10.59 19.31 7.76
C LYS A 329 10.15 18.87 6.37
N LEU A 330 11.10 18.90 5.44
CA LEU A 330 10.95 18.45 4.07
C LEU A 330 12.04 17.42 3.78
N PHE A 331 11.61 16.20 3.43
CA PHE A 331 12.49 15.05 3.22
C PHE A 331 12.40 14.51 1.81
N THR A 332 13.50 13.91 1.37
CA THR A 332 13.55 12.97 0.26
C THR A 332 13.79 11.56 0.79
N ILE A 333 13.25 10.55 0.11
CA ILE A 333 13.52 9.14 0.44
C ILE A 333 14.05 8.40 -0.77
N ASP A 334 14.90 7.41 -0.51
CA ASP A 334 15.53 6.51 -1.48
C ASP A 334 14.55 5.42 -2.01
N GLY A 335 13.39 5.85 -2.49
CA GLY A 335 12.36 4.94 -3.03
C GLY A 335 12.87 4.10 -4.21
N SER A 336 13.74 4.69 -5.04
CA SER A 336 14.38 4.03 -6.17
C SER A 336 15.21 2.78 -5.81
N LYS A 337 15.58 2.60 -4.55
CA LYS A 337 16.26 1.39 -4.06
C LYS A 337 15.38 0.12 -4.18
N ARG A 338 14.07 0.26 -4.20
CA ARG A 338 13.11 -0.84 -4.26
C ARG A 338 12.27 -0.82 -5.51
N SER A 339 11.83 0.35 -5.93
CA SER A 339 10.92 0.49 -7.07
C SER A 339 11.19 1.75 -7.87
N ALA A 340 10.91 1.71 -9.15
CA ALA A 340 10.91 2.90 -10.01
C ALA A 340 9.61 3.72 -9.90
N HIS A 341 8.62 3.26 -9.13
CA HIS A 341 7.38 4.02 -8.91
C HIS A 341 7.61 5.29 -8.10
N SER A 342 6.92 6.36 -8.49
CA SER A 342 7.01 7.68 -7.87
C SER A 342 5.83 7.97 -6.96
N ASN A 343 6.09 8.70 -5.88
CA ASN A 343 5.07 9.17 -4.95
C ASN A 343 5.54 10.40 -4.15
N ALA A 344 4.58 11.08 -3.50
CA ALA A 344 4.80 12.07 -2.46
C ALA A 344 3.72 11.90 -1.38
N TYR A 345 4.01 12.26 -0.13
CA TYR A 345 3.00 12.20 0.93
C TYR A 345 3.30 13.17 2.07
N LEU A 346 2.22 13.53 2.78
CA LEU A 346 2.27 14.35 3.99
C LEU A 346 2.06 13.50 5.22
N TYR A 347 2.79 13.78 6.29
CA TYR A 347 2.55 13.16 7.59
C TYR A 347 2.85 14.12 8.75
N GLY A 348 2.42 13.71 9.95
CA GLY A 348 2.65 14.46 11.19
C GLY A 348 1.36 14.97 11.85
N PHE A 349 1.48 15.36 13.12
CA PHE A 349 0.37 15.77 13.96
C PHE A 349 0.40 17.29 14.23
N CYS A 350 -0.77 17.87 14.41
CA CYS A 350 -0.93 19.28 14.81
C CYS A 350 -0.01 20.20 14.02
N ASN A 351 0.86 20.91 14.72
CA ASN A 351 1.80 21.89 14.15
C ASN A 351 3.14 21.26 13.70
N ASN A 352 3.27 19.94 13.68
CA ASN A 352 4.49 19.26 13.24
C ASN A 352 4.19 18.43 11.98
N LYS A 353 4.05 19.12 10.85
CA LYS A 353 3.81 18.50 9.54
C LYS A 353 5.10 18.37 8.76
N ARG A 354 5.22 17.27 8.05
CA ARG A 354 6.38 16.94 7.23
C ARG A 354 5.92 16.52 5.85
N ILE A 355 6.71 16.88 4.85
CA ILE A 355 6.53 16.47 3.45
C ILE A 355 7.64 15.49 3.11
N VAL A 356 7.29 14.42 2.41
CA VAL A 356 8.24 13.44 1.90
C VAL A 356 8.05 13.28 0.40
N LEU A 357 9.15 13.45 -0.34
CA LEU A 357 9.22 13.27 -1.78
C LEU A 357 10.05 12.03 -2.08
N PHE A 358 9.59 11.20 -3.01
CA PHE A 358 10.41 10.11 -3.53
C PHE A 358 11.48 10.67 -4.46
N ASP A 359 12.68 10.12 -4.40
CA ASP A 359 13.76 10.47 -5.31
C ASP A 359 13.41 10.22 -6.78
N THR A 360 12.54 9.25 -7.06
CA THR A 360 11.94 8.99 -8.37
C THR A 360 11.05 10.14 -8.85
N LEU A 361 10.26 10.75 -7.96
CA LEU A 361 9.39 11.88 -8.29
C LEU A 361 10.20 13.11 -8.70
N LEU A 362 11.31 13.38 -8.00
CA LEU A 362 12.21 14.50 -8.30
C LEU A 362 12.88 14.38 -9.67
N ARG A 363 13.00 13.16 -10.21
CA ARG A 363 13.54 12.90 -11.54
C ARG A 363 12.49 12.94 -12.66
N GLN A 364 11.23 12.63 -12.33
CA GLN A 364 10.15 12.47 -13.31
C GLN A 364 9.32 13.72 -13.52
N CYS A 365 9.29 14.63 -12.54
CA CYS A 365 8.45 15.83 -12.57
C CYS A 365 9.28 17.09 -12.41
N ASP A 366 8.86 18.16 -13.10
CA ASP A 366 9.44 19.48 -12.94
C ASP A 366 9.03 20.12 -11.61
N GLU A 367 9.78 21.13 -11.17
CA GLU A 367 9.52 21.80 -9.89
C GLU A 367 8.10 22.37 -9.79
N CYS A 368 7.54 22.92 -10.87
CA CYS A 368 6.19 23.48 -10.88
C CYS A 368 5.12 22.38 -10.77
N GLU A 369 5.36 21.21 -11.38
CA GLU A 369 4.49 20.05 -11.28
C GLU A 369 4.53 19.45 -9.87
N ILE A 370 5.73 19.33 -9.27
CA ILE A 370 5.88 18.89 -7.87
C ILE A 370 5.13 19.83 -6.92
N VAL A 371 5.25 21.15 -7.11
CA VAL A 371 4.51 22.14 -6.32
C VAL A 371 3.01 22.01 -6.51
N ALA A 372 2.53 21.71 -7.72
CA ALA A 372 1.11 21.48 -8.00
C ALA A 372 0.59 20.20 -7.31
N ILE A 373 1.36 19.10 -7.36
CA ILE A 373 1.06 17.85 -6.64
C ILE A 373 1.01 18.12 -5.13
N LEU A 374 1.97 18.89 -4.59
CA LEU A 374 1.95 19.25 -3.18
C LEU A 374 0.81 20.20 -2.83
N GLY A 375 0.35 21.04 -3.75
CA GLY A 375 -0.87 21.83 -3.61
C GLY A 375 -2.10 20.96 -3.42
N HIS A 376 -2.20 19.86 -4.17
CA HIS A 376 -3.23 18.84 -4.02
C HIS A 376 -3.12 18.14 -2.63
N GLU A 377 -1.92 17.72 -2.22
CA GLU A 377 -1.69 17.11 -0.91
C GLU A 377 -2.06 18.06 0.25
N ILE A 378 -1.69 19.34 0.16
CA ILE A 378 -2.09 20.35 1.14
C ILE A 378 -3.61 20.54 1.14
N GLY A 379 -4.28 20.36 -0.01
CA GLY A 379 -5.72 20.34 -0.13
C GLY A 379 -6.35 19.26 0.75
N HIS A 380 -5.82 18.03 0.74
CA HIS A 380 -6.26 16.96 1.63
C HIS A 380 -6.15 17.36 3.11
N TRP A 381 -5.03 17.96 3.49
CA TRP A 381 -4.85 18.45 4.86
C TRP A 381 -5.82 19.58 5.20
N LYS A 382 -5.94 20.60 4.35
CA LYS A 382 -6.76 21.79 4.59
C LYS A 382 -8.24 21.44 4.77
N MET A 383 -8.72 20.46 4.01
CA MET A 383 -10.10 19.99 4.07
C MET A 383 -10.33 18.90 5.13
N GLY A 384 -9.28 18.51 5.86
CA GLY A 384 -9.36 17.53 6.95
C GLY A 384 -9.72 16.13 6.52
N HIS A 385 -9.36 15.70 5.29
CA HIS A 385 -9.71 14.38 4.76
C HIS A 385 -9.15 13.24 5.62
N THR A 386 -7.92 13.38 6.13
CA THR A 386 -7.32 12.40 7.06
C THR A 386 -8.13 12.26 8.34
N VAL A 387 -8.60 13.38 8.92
CA VAL A 387 -9.41 13.35 10.15
C VAL A 387 -10.78 12.74 9.87
N LYS A 388 -11.42 13.07 8.75
CA LYS A 388 -12.71 12.49 8.34
C LYS A 388 -12.58 10.96 8.17
N ASN A 389 -11.54 10.49 7.48
CA ASN A 389 -11.27 9.06 7.32
C ASN A 389 -11.02 8.39 8.69
N MET A 390 -10.29 9.04 9.58
CA MET A 390 -10.07 8.52 10.93
C MET A 390 -11.37 8.38 11.72
N VAL A 391 -12.27 9.37 11.67
CA VAL A 391 -13.58 9.30 12.34
C VAL A 391 -14.43 8.16 11.77
N VAL A 392 -14.48 8.01 10.44
CA VAL A 392 -15.21 6.91 9.78
C VAL A 392 -14.63 5.57 10.19
N SER A 393 -13.31 5.42 10.20
CA SER A 393 -12.64 4.19 10.62
C SER A 393 -12.91 3.86 12.11
N GLN A 394 -12.90 4.87 13.00
CA GLN A 394 -13.22 4.66 14.42
C GLN A 394 -14.68 4.24 14.62
N LEU A 395 -15.61 4.85 13.89
CA LEU A 395 -17.01 4.42 13.92
C LEU A 395 -17.17 2.97 13.43
N GLN A 396 -16.46 2.62 12.35
CA GLN A 396 -16.45 1.25 11.82
C GLN A 396 -15.91 0.26 12.85
N ILE A 397 -14.78 0.56 13.51
CA ILE A 397 -14.18 -0.26 14.56
C ILE A 397 -15.16 -0.43 15.75
N PHE A 398 -15.79 0.67 16.18
CA PHE A 398 -16.80 0.62 17.23
C PHE A 398 -17.97 -0.31 16.86
N LEU A 399 -18.50 -0.19 15.65
CA LEU A 399 -19.60 -1.03 15.15
C LEU A 399 -19.19 -2.52 15.04
N ILE A 400 -17.94 -2.81 14.68
CA ILE A 400 -17.40 -4.16 14.63
C ILE A 400 -17.41 -4.78 16.04
N PHE A 401 -16.81 -4.12 17.03
CA PHE A 401 -16.73 -4.64 18.38
C PHE A 401 -18.08 -4.64 19.09
N TYR A 402 -18.95 -3.67 18.81
CA TYR A 402 -20.34 -3.71 19.25
C TYR A 402 -21.09 -4.91 18.69
N SER A 403 -20.93 -5.20 17.39
CA SER A 403 -21.54 -6.38 16.78
C SER A 403 -20.93 -7.67 17.33
N LEU A 404 -19.61 -7.70 17.57
CA LEU A 404 -18.92 -8.85 18.20
C LEU A 404 -19.51 -9.17 19.58
N SER A 405 -19.97 -8.18 20.35
CA SER A 405 -20.52 -8.41 21.69
C SER A 405 -21.75 -9.34 21.70
N PHE A 406 -22.45 -9.48 20.59
CA PHE A 406 -23.58 -10.42 20.44
C PHE A 406 -23.15 -11.85 20.09
N PHE A 407 -21.89 -12.04 19.67
CA PHE A 407 -21.38 -13.34 19.17
C PHE A 407 -20.33 -13.96 20.09
N VAL A 408 -19.62 -13.14 20.87
CA VAL A 408 -18.63 -13.62 21.83
C VAL A 408 -19.30 -14.53 22.85
N GLY A 409 -18.79 -15.76 23.01
CA GLY A 409 -19.38 -16.77 23.92
C GLY A 409 -20.53 -17.61 23.34
N SER A 410 -20.92 -17.39 22.06
CA SER A 410 -21.91 -18.24 21.38
C SER A 410 -21.33 -19.62 21.07
N GLN A 411 -21.56 -20.61 21.93
CA GLN A 411 -21.08 -22.00 21.75
C GLN A 411 -21.41 -22.57 20.36
N THR A 412 -22.61 -22.28 19.86
CA THR A 412 -23.04 -22.72 18.51
C THR A 412 -22.06 -22.28 17.44
N MET A 413 -21.57 -21.04 17.50
CA MET A 413 -20.64 -20.53 16.51
C MET A 413 -19.30 -21.28 16.53
N TYR A 414 -18.77 -21.57 17.73
CA TYR A 414 -17.51 -22.31 17.85
C TYR A 414 -17.65 -23.76 17.36
N HIS A 415 -18.76 -24.44 17.73
CA HIS A 415 -19.03 -25.82 17.32
C HIS A 415 -19.18 -25.97 15.80
N ILE A 416 -19.77 -24.97 15.10
CA ILE A 416 -19.86 -24.96 13.64
C ILE A 416 -18.47 -25.11 12.99
N PHE A 417 -17.42 -24.56 13.62
CA PHE A 417 -16.04 -24.58 13.11
C PHE A 417 -15.14 -25.59 13.82
N GLY A 418 -15.72 -26.54 14.58
CA GLY A 418 -15.00 -27.66 15.19
C GLY A 418 -14.26 -27.32 16.50
N PHE A 419 -14.60 -26.22 17.19
CA PHE A 419 -14.05 -25.88 18.50
C PHE A 419 -14.97 -26.38 19.60
N ASN A 420 -14.41 -27.04 20.59
CA ASN A 420 -15.14 -27.50 21.78
C ASN A 420 -15.22 -26.44 22.89
N ASP A 421 -14.19 -25.59 22.96
CA ASP A 421 -14.07 -24.48 23.89
C ASP A 421 -14.40 -23.14 23.17
N THR A 422 -14.52 -22.07 23.97
CA THR A 422 -14.89 -20.73 23.45
C THR A 422 -13.77 -19.70 23.66
N PRO A 423 -12.54 -19.92 23.14
CA PRO A 423 -11.45 -18.98 23.35
C PRO A 423 -11.74 -17.64 22.66
N THR A 424 -11.54 -16.55 23.38
CA THR A 424 -11.89 -15.18 22.96
C THR A 424 -11.30 -14.80 21.58
N PHE A 425 -10.03 -15.14 21.36
CA PHE A 425 -9.35 -14.85 20.08
C PHE A 425 -10.03 -15.56 18.90
N ILE A 426 -10.35 -16.85 19.07
CA ILE A 426 -11.03 -17.64 18.03
C ILE A 426 -12.41 -17.07 17.73
N GLY A 427 -13.20 -16.73 18.79
CA GLY A 427 -14.51 -16.10 18.60
C GLY A 427 -14.45 -14.80 17.82
N MET A 428 -13.48 -13.95 18.14
CA MET A 428 -13.21 -12.71 17.40
C MET A 428 -12.84 -13.00 15.93
N SER A 429 -11.97 -13.99 15.70
CA SER A 429 -11.53 -14.37 14.34
C SER A 429 -12.68 -14.93 13.50
N LEU A 430 -13.47 -15.85 14.05
CA LEU A 430 -14.64 -16.41 13.39
C LEU A 430 -15.70 -15.36 13.10
N PHE A 431 -15.94 -14.43 14.04
CA PHE A 431 -16.85 -13.32 13.81
C PHE A 431 -16.39 -12.44 12.63
N LEU A 432 -15.12 -12.03 12.62
CA LEU A 432 -14.57 -11.21 11.55
C LEU A 432 -14.65 -11.94 10.20
N GLU A 433 -14.39 -13.23 10.18
CA GLU A 433 -14.44 -14.03 8.96
C GLU A 433 -15.88 -14.26 8.48
N CYS A 434 -16.80 -14.62 9.36
CA CYS A 434 -18.18 -14.96 9.01
C CYS A 434 -19.07 -13.75 8.77
N ALA A 435 -19.02 -12.76 9.66
CA ALA A 435 -19.91 -11.61 9.62
C ALA A 435 -19.36 -10.49 8.74
N PHE A 436 -18.03 -10.30 8.71
CA PHE A 436 -17.40 -9.21 8.00
C PHE A 436 -17.14 -9.50 6.53
N THR A 437 -16.82 -10.75 6.17
CA THR A 437 -16.56 -11.13 4.77
C THR A 437 -17.69 -10.71 3.82
N PRO A 438 -18.98 -10.92 4.10
CA PRO A 438 -20.06 -10.45 3.22
C PRO A 438 -20.23 -8.93 3.21
N LEU A 439 -19.80 -8.23 4.27
CA LEU A 439 -19.92 -6.77 4.37
C LEU A 439 -18.74 -6.04 3.72
N ASN A 440 -17.56 -6.68 3.62
CA ASN A 440 -16.36 -6.08 3.07
C ASN A 440 -16.56 -5.44 1.68
N PRO A 441 -17.23 -6.06 0.69
CA PRO A 441 -17.48 -5.44 -0.61
C PRO A 441 -18.26 -4.12 -0.52
N LEU A 442 -19.23 -4.04 0.38
CA LEU A 442 -20.03 -2.84 0.58
C LEU A 442 -19.22 -1.73 1.25
N LEU A 443 -18.46 -2.08 2.28
CA LEU A 443 -17.58 -1.13 2.97
C LEU A 443 -16.47 -0.63 2.03
N GLN A 444 -15.87 -1.51 1.25
CA GLN A 444 -14.87 -1.15 0.25
C GLN A 444 -15.43 -0.16 -0.77
N PHE A 445 -16.62 -0.45 -1.31
CA PHE A 445 -17.29 0.45 -2.25
C PHE A 445 -17.56 1.83 -1.63
N PHE A 446 -18.08 1.87 -0.40
CA PHE A 446 -18.33 3.11 0.33
C PHE A 446 -17.04 3.91 0.56
N MET A 447 -15.98 3.25 1.04
CA MET A 447 -14.69 3.91 1.29
C MET A 447 -14.05 4.43 0.00
N SER A 448 -14.10 3.64 -1.08
CA SER A 448 -13.62 4.06 -2.41
C SER A 448 -14.40 5.27 -2.93
N TYR A 449 -15.71 5.30 -2.76
CA TYR A 449 -16.52 6.45 -3.13
C TYR A 449 -16.13 7.71 -2.35
N MET A 450 -15.96 7.62 -1.03
CA MET A 450 -15.57 8.75 -0.18
C MET A 450 -14.17 9.28 -0.54
N THR A 451 -13.20 8.39 -0.72
CA THR A 451 -11.84 8.79 -1.07
C THR A 451 -11.78 9.45 -2.45
N ARG A 452 -12.51 8.96 -3.43
CA ARG A 452 -12.61 9.58 -4.75
C ARG A 452 -13.23 10.98 -4.71
N LEU A 453 -14.24 11.21 -3.86
CA LEU A 453 -14.75 12.57 -3.63
C LEU A 453 -13.67 13.49 -3.06
N TYR A 454 -12.87 12.99 -2.14
CA TYR A 454 -11.76 13.77 -1.55
C TYR A 454 -10.68 14.11 -2.57
N GLU A 455 -10.41 13.21 -3.52
CA GLU A 455 -9.48 13.48 -4.63
C GLU A 455 -9.94 14.66 -5.49
N PHE A 456 -11.21 14.65 -5.93
CA PHE A 456 -11.76 15.77 -6.70
C PHE A 456 -11.74 17.09 -5.92
N GLN A 457 -11.96 17.04 -4.61
CA GLN A 457 -11.88 18.23 -3.76
C GLN A 457 -10.44 18.74 -3.65
N ALA A 458 -9.46 17.84 -3.52
CA ALA A 458 -8.05 18.19 -3.46
C ALA A 458 -7.55 18.74 -4.81
N ASP A 459 -7.99 18.15 -5.93
CA ASP A 459 -7.73 18.68 -7.28
C ASP A 459 -8.28 20.10 -7.45
N ALA A 460 -9.54 20.32 -7.06
CA ALA A 460 -10.15 21.64 -7.11
C ALA A 460 -9.45 22.65 -6.19
N TYR A 461 -8.89 22.20 -5.07
CA TYR A 461 -8.09 23.05 -4.20
C TYR A 461 -6.79 23.49 -4.86
N ALA A 462 -6.03 22.57 -5.46
CA ALA A 462 -4.81 22.89 -6.20
C ALA A 462 -5.10 23.82 -7.40
N ALA A 463 -6.24 23.61 -8.08
CA ALA A 463 -6.71 24.48 -9.15
C ALA A 463 -6.96 25.92 -8.67
N LYS A 464 -7.61 26.10 -7.51
CA LYS A 464 -7.82 27.42 -6.88
C LYS A 464 -6.52 28.14 -6.52
N LEU A 465 -5.44 27.40 -6.31
CA LEU A 465 -4.11 27.96 -6.08
C LEU A 465 -3.41 28.39 -7.39
N GLY A 466 -4.06 28.23 -8.54
CA GLY A 466 -3.50 28.56 -9.86
C GLY A 466 -2.58 27.48 -10.45
N HIS A 467 -2.62 26.25 -9.92
CA HIS A 467 -1.76 25.15 -10.33
C HIS A 467 -2.43 24.15 -11.28
N THR A 468 -3.55 24.49 -11.93
CA THR A 468 -4.36 23.58 -12.73
C THR A 468 -3.55 22.90 -13.83
N GLU A 469 -2.86 23.68 -14.67
CA GLU A 469 -2.10 23.14 -15.80
C GLU A 469 -0.94 22.23 -15.36
N HIS A 470 -0.17 22.69 -14.38
CA HIS A 470 0.93 21.90 -13.84
C HIS A 470 0.45 20.61 -13.17
N LEU A 471 -0.71 20.65 -12.48
CA LEU A 471 -1.30 19.46 -11.91
C LEU A 471 -1.75 18.47 -12.98
N LYS A 472 -2.42 18.94 -14.04
CA LYS A 472 -2.81 18.07 -15.17
C LYS A 472 -1.58 17.38 -15.77
N VAL A 473 -0.50 18.11 -16.02
CA VAL A 473 0.74 17.56 -16.54
C VAL A 473 1.36 16.57 -15.57
N GLY A 474 1.49 16.92 -14.30
CA GLY A 474 2.03 16.04 -13.27
C GLY A 474 1.25 14.72 -13.15
N LEU A 475 -0.09 14.78 -13.19
CA LEU A 475 -0.95 13.59 -13.17
C LEU A 475 -0.72 12.68 -14.39
N VAL A 476 -0.56 13.26 -15.59
CA VAL A 476 -0.28 12.50 -16.80
C VAL A 476 1.12 11.89 -16.74
N LYS A 477 2.14 12.64 -16.31
CA LYS A 477 3.51 12.13 -16.13
C LYS A 477 3.51 10.94 -15.13
N LEU A 478 2.93 11.10 -13.95
CA LEU A 478 2.84 10.02 -12.96
C LEU A 478 2.11 8.78 -13.50
N GLN A 479 1.03 8.97 -14.27
CA GLN A 479 0.29 7.88 -14.90
C GLN A 479 1.16 7.10 -15.89
N LEU A 480 1.93 7.80 -16.70
CA LEU A 480 2.78 7.21 -17.74
C LEU A 480 4.02 6.54 -17.17
N GLU A 481 4.70 7.21 -16.23
CA GLU A 481 5.93 6.67 -15.64
C GLU A 481 5.66 5.47 -14.73
N ASN A 482 4.49 5.42 -14.08
CA ASN A 482 4.04 4.26 -13.31
C ASN A 482 3.36 3.17 -14.15
N LEU A 483 3.29 3.32 -15.49
CA LEU A 483 2.52 2.45 -16.40
C LEU A 483 1.10 2.16 -15.86
N GLY A 484 0.47 3.17 -15.29
CA GLY A 484 -0.88 3.08 -14.77
C GLY A 484 -1.88 2.71 -15.88
N ALA A 485 -2.93 1.95 -15.54
CA ALA A 485 -3.93 1.52 -16.51
C ALA A 485 -4.63 2.72 -17.15
N LEU A 486 -4.59 2.79 -18.49
CA LEU A 486 -5.22 3.85 -19.29
C LEU A 486 -6.63 3.46 -19.76
N ALA A 487 -6.94 2.15 -19.83
CA ALA A 487 -8.25 1.62 -20.13
C ALA A 487 -8.87 1.02 -18.86
N VAL A 488 -9.87 1.70 -18.30
CA VAL A 488 -10.45 1.35 -16.99
C VAL A 488 -11.95 1.07 -17.12
N ASP A 489 -12.41 -0.06 -16.55
CA ASP A 489 -13.83 -0.38 -16.43
C ASP A 489 -14.46 0.48 -15.31
N PRO A 490 -15.61 1.12 -15.54
CA PRO A 490 -16.23 1.99 -14.55
C PRO A 490 -16.61 1.29 -13.24
N LEU A 491 -17.10 0.04 -13.29
CA LEU A 491 -17.43 -0.71 -12.07
C LEU A 491 -16.19 -1.09 -11.30
N TYR A 492 -15.13 -1.54 -12.00
CA TYR A 492 -13.85 -1.85 -11.39
C TYR A 492 -13.24 -0.62 -10.72
N SER A 493 -13.25 0.53 -11.39
CA SER A 493 -12.80 1.80 -10.84
C SER A 493 -13.60 2.19 -9.59
N ALA A 494 -14.92 2.14 -9.66
CA ALA A 494 -15.80 2.49 -8.55
C ALA A 494 -15.56 1.61 -7.31
N TYR A 495 -15.21 0.34 -7.53
CA TYR A 495 -15.03 -0.65 -6.46
C TYR A 495 -13.61 -0.67 -5.89
N HIS A 496 -12.58 -0.66 -6.76
CA HIS A 496 -11.19 -0.89 -6.35
C HIS A 496 -10.33 0.37 -6.21
N TYR A 497 -10.67 1.45 -6.92
CA TYR A 497 -9.81 2.62 -6.95
C TYR A 497 -10.14 3.62 -5.85
N SER A 498 -9.12 3.94 -5.04
CA SER A 498 -9.15 5.06 -4.09
C SER A 498 -8.98 6.41 -4.79
N HIS A 499 -8.24 6.44 -5.92
CA HIS A 499 -8.08 7.62 -6.76
C HIS A 499 -8.86 7.44 -8.08
N PRO A 500 -9.61 8.47 -8.53
CA PRO A 500 -10.26 8.40 -9.84
C PRO A 500 -9.24 8.21 -10.97
N PRO A 501 -9.61 7.51 -12.07
CA PRO A 501 -8.77 7.45 -13.26
C PRO A 501 -8.35 8.84 -13.76
N VAL A 502 -7.15 8.94 -14.34
CA VAL A 502 -6.60 10.22 -14.82
C VAL A 502 -7.56 10.97 -15.74
N VAL A 503 -8.29 10.25 -16.62
CA VAL A 503 -9.29 10.84 -17.51
C VAL A 503 -10.41 11.57 -16.77
N GLU A 504 -10.87 11.04 -15.64
CA GLU A 504 -11.91 11.66 -14.81
C GLU A 504 -11.37 12.90 -14.10
N ARG A 505 -10.13 12.84 -13.58
CA ARG A 505 -9.47 13.97 -12.90
C ARG A 505 -9.20 15.12 -13.87
N LEU A 506 -8.64 14.84 -15.05
CA LEU A 506 -8.38 15.86 -16.08
C LEU A 506 -9.69 16.56 -16.52
N ARG A 507 -10.75 15.78 -16.72
CA ARG A 507 -12.06 16.34 -17.05
C ARG A 507 -12.61 17.24 -15.95
N ALA A 508 -12.52 16.83 -14.69
CA ALA A 508 -12.97 17.63 -13.55
C ALA A 508 -12.20 18.95 -13.44
N LEU A 509 -10.88 18.92 -13.69
CA LEU A 509 -10.04 20.11 -13.72
C LEU A 509 -10.42 21.06 -14.88
N ASP A 510 -10.70 20.54 -16.09
CA ASP A 510 -11.20 21.35 -17.21
C ASP A 510 -12.57 22.00 -16.92
N GLU A 511 -13.46 21.26 -16.25
CA GLU A 511 -14.77 21.80 -15.85
C GLU A 511 -14.65 22.87 -14.77
N PHE A 512 -13.65 22.75 -13.90
CA PHE A 512 -13.35 23.75 -12.87
C PHE A 512 -12.87 25.06 -13.50
N GLU A 513 -11.88 25.02 -14.39
CA GLU A 513 -11.38 26.21 -15.11
C GLU A 513 -12.48 26.99 -15.83
N LYS A 514 -13.41 26.27 -16.48
CA LYS A 514 -14.53 26.90 -17.21
C LYS A 514 -15.55 27.59 -16.30
N LYS A 515 -15.61 27.23 -15.02
CA LYS A 515 -16.53 27.86 -14.05
C LYS A 515 -15.93 29.08 -13.38
N ASP A 516 -14.60 29.11 -13.28
CA ASP A 516 -13.87 30.23 -12.66
C ASP A 516 -13.45 31.31 -13.69
N ALA A 517 -13.52 31.00 -15.00
CA ALA A 517 -13.32 31.94 -16.11
C ALA A 517 -14.63 32.70 -16.44
#